data_f2a3682faeb034bcb4a0903fea196777
#
_entry.id   f2a3682faeb034bcb4a0903fea196777
#
_cell.length_a   1.000
_cell.length_b   1.000
_cell.length_c   1.000
_cell.angle_alpha   90.00
_cell.angle_beta   90.00
_cell.angle_gamma   90.00
#
_symmetry.space_group_name_H-M   'P 1'
#
loop_
_entity.id
_entity.type
_entity.pdbx_description
1 polymer ?
#
loop_
_entity_poly.entity_id
_entity_poly.type
_entity_poly.pdbx_seq_one_letter_code
_entity_poly.pdbx_strand_id
1 'polypeptide(L)'
;LKKNTPIRATAFILDPLPDDDRYMLVNAIPWNESNSLNYELSQTVYRVDLYKGFRRKVTTSPIGYSRFLTDHDGEVRFVAGEDENNITKVFYRQDREWLNTDNLKLNLDDFYPISFAENKNSIYAAARVKGETLGIYEINLETGEKTQIIKDDKSDPSNYWINQATKKLYAVEFENGYPSYAFVNPEDSHSKLLKQLLASLPGHQVRIVSETRHSEKLIVVAFNDRNPGDYYIFDTKALTLQHLASAKKW
;
A
#
# COMPACT_ATOMS: atom_id res chain seq x y z
N LEU A 1 21.22 20.91 21.01
CA LEU A 1 20.27 20.27 20.09
C LEU A 1 20.23 21.10 18.82
N LYS A 2 20.75 20.60 17.68
CA LYS A 2 20.65 21.29 16.40
C LYS A 2 19.18 21.31 15.99
N LYS A 3 18.58 22.50 15.91
CA LYS A 3 17.25 22.73 15.34
C LYS A 3 17.27 22.24 13.90
N ASN A 4 16.30 21.45 13.48
CA ASN A 4 16.20 21.00 12.09
C ASN A 4 16.06 22.23 11.17
N THR A 5 16.87 22.31 10.12
CA THR A 5 16.69 23.32 9.09
C THR A 5 15.35 23.13 8.41
N PRO A 6 14.52 24.17 8.25
CA PRO A 6 13.27 24.08 7.51
C PRO A 6 13.49 23.55 6.09
N ILE A 7 12.58 22.73 5.62
CA ILE A 7 12.53 22.27 4.22
C ILE A 7 11.21 22.68 3.59
N ARG A 8 11.24 23.00 2.30
CA ARG A 8 10.04 23.31 1.51
C ARG A 8 9.52 22.01 0.90
N ALA A 9 8.65 21.34 1.63
CA ALA A 9 8.09 20.05 1.22
C ALA A 9 6.73 19.83 1.88
N THR A 10 5.90 19.00 1.28
CA THR A 10 4.73 18.40 1.94
C THR A 10 5.11 17.02 2.41
N ALA A 11 4.72 16.69 3.64
CA ALA A 11 4.99 15.38 4.25
C ALA A 11 3.71 14.57 4.33
N PHE A 12 3.81 13.29 3.92
CA PHE A 12 2.76 12.29 4.04
C PHE A 12 3.23 11.17 4.95
N ILE A 13 2.34 10.62 5.75
CA ILE A 13 2.66 9.43 6.56
C ILE A 13 2.96 8.29 5.60
N LEU A 14 4.16 7.73 5.70
CA LEU A 14 4.57 6.54 4.98
C LEU A 14 4.25 5.29 5.79
N ASP A 15 4.61 5.31 7.07
CA ASP A 15 4.45 4.20 7.99
C ASP A 15 4.24 4.75 9.40
N PRO A 16 3.11 4.45 10.04
CA PRO A 16 2.83 4.92 11.39
C PRO A 16 3.71 4.25 12.45
N LEU A 17 4.42 3.15 12.12
CA LEU A 17 5.22 2.34 13.04
C LEU A 17 4.38 1.92 14.26
N PRO A 18 3.36 1.07 14.10
CA PRO A 18 2.34 0.81 15.12
C PRO A 18 2.89 0.30 16.47
N ASP A 19 4.08 -0.28 16.46
CA ASP A 19 4.79 -0.78 17.66
C ASP A 19 5.76 0.24 18.27
N ASP A 20 5.82 1.47 17.73
CA ASP A 20 6.68 2.56 18.21
C ASP A 20 5.82 3.79 18.54
N ASP A 21 5.51 4.00 19.81
CA ASP A 21 4.68 5.13 20.26
C ASP A 21 5.35 6.51 20.08
N ARG A 22 6.62 6.52 19.70
CA ARG A 22 7.41 7.77 19.63
C ARG A 22 7.68 8.24 18.21
N TYR A 23 7.83 7.33 17.27
CA TYR A 23 8.29 7.68 15.94
C TYR A 23 7.30 7.22 14.88
N MET A 24 7.32 7.94 13.74
CA MET A 24 6.69 7.50 12.50
C MET A 24 7.65 7.75 11.33
N LEU A 25 7.38 7.11 10.20
CA LEU A 25 8.03 7.44 8.93
C LEU A 25 7.13 8.36 8.11
N VAL A 26 7.73 9.41 7.57
CA VAL A 26 7.06 10.32 6.65
C VAL A 26 7.84 10.42 5.34
N ASN A 27 7.12 10.46 4.24
CA ASN A 27 7.64 10.77 2.93
C ASN A 27 7.48 12.26 2.67
N ALA A 28 8.57 12.97 2.43
CA ALA A 28 8.59 14.40 2.12
C ALA A 28 8.78 14.59 0.61
N ILE A 29 7.76 15.17 -0.01
CA ILE A 29 7.73 15.53 -1.43
C ILE A 29 8.15 17.00 -1.53
N PRO A 30 9.27 17.33 -2.19
CA PRO A 30 9.76 18.69 -2.28
C PRO A 30 8.80 19.59 -3.08
N TRP A 31 8.84 20.87 -2.81
CA TRP A 31 8.14 21.88 -3.59
C TRP A 31 9.04 22.41 -4.69
N ASN A 32 8.46 22.77 -5.82
CA ASN A 32 9.12 23.56 -6.86
C ASN A 32 9.25 25.03 -6.45
N GLU A 33 9.82 25.83 -7.34
CA GLU A 33 9.98 27.28 -7.14
C GLU A 33 8.64 28.02 -6.97
N SER A 34 7.56 27.50 -7.58
CA SER A 34 6.21 28.05 -7.48
C SER A 34 5.44 27.64 -6.22
N ASN A 35 6.10 27.02 -5.24
CA ASN A 35 5.51 26.51 -3.98
C ASN A 35 4.44 25.42 -4.17
N SER A 36 4.54 24.64 -5.23
CA SER A 36 3.70 23.48 -5.46
C SER A 36 4.51 22.16 -5.35
N LEU A 37 3.81 21.06 -5.10
CA LEU A 37 4.41 19.73 -5.03
C LEU A 37 5.13 19.41 -6.34
N ASN A 38 6.36 18.91 -6.23
CA ASN A 38 7.12 18.43 -7.38
C ASN A 38 7.45 16.94 -7.21
N TYR A 39 6.67 16.09 -7.85
CA TYR A 39 6.84 14.64 -7.81
C TYR A 39 8.01 14.15 -8.68
N GLU A 40 8.49 14.94 -9.64
CA GLU A 40 9.64 14.59 -10.49
C GLU A 40 10.96 14.56 -9.70
N LEU A 41 11.01 15.33 -8.61
CA LEU A 41 12.17 15.35 -7.76
C LEU A 41 12.23 14.14 -6.82
N SER A 42 13.44 13.77 -6.48
CA SER A 42 13.70 12.73 -5.48
C SER A 42 13.03 13.07 -4.13
N GLN A 43 12.22 12.17 -3.65
CA GLN A 43 11.51 12.28 -2.39
C GLN A 43 12.38 11.74 -1.24
N THR A 44 12.17 12.24 -0.03
CA THR A 44 13.00 11.87 1.11
C THR A 44 12.14 11.30 2.25
N VAL A 45 12.51 10.12 2.73
CA VAL A 45 11.88 9.53 3.93
C VAL A 45 12.61 10.00 5.18
N TYR A 46 11.84 10.46 6.14
CA TYR A 46 12.30 10.86 7.47
C TYR A 46 11.63 10.01 8.56
N ARG A 47 12.38 9.67 9.60
CA ARG A 47 11.85 9.23 10.87
C ARG A 47 11.63 10.46 11.75
N VAL A 48 10.40 10.68 12.17
CA VAL A 48 9.95 11.88 12.91
C VAL A 48 9.61 11.51 14.33
N ASP A 49 10.18 12.24 15.31
CA ASP A 49 9.83 12.16 16.74
C ASP A 49 8.51 12.91 16.95
N LEU A 50 7.45 12.19 17.31
CA LEU A 50 6.09 12.72 17.48
C LEU A 50 5.96 13.74 18.61
N TYR A 51 6.81 13.65 19.64
CA TYR A 51 6.76 14.54 20.81
C TYR A 51 7.63 15.77 20.64
N LYS A 52 8.77 15.64 19.94
CA LYS A 52 9.76 16.71 19.83
C LYS A 52 9.80 17.38 18.46
N GLY A 53 9.12 16.81 17.47
CA GLY A 53 9.12 17.31 16.09
C GLY A 53 10.48 17.21 15.39
N PHE A 54 11.47 16.50 15.98
CA PHE A 54 12.73 16.26 15.30
C PHE A 54 12.59 15.21 14.22
N ARG A 55 13.29 15.40 13.13
CA ARG A 55 13.35 14.43 12.05
C ARG A 55 14.78 14.00 11.78
N ARG A 56 14.95 12.74 11.42
CA ARG A 56 16.20 12.17 10.94
C ARG A 56 15.95 11.57 9.55
N LYS A 57 16.79 11.95 8.58
CA LYS A 57 16.74 11.37 7.25
C LYS A 57 17.02 9.86 7.32
N VAL A 58 16.16 9.07 6.68
CA VAL A 58 16.29 7.62 6.52
C VAL A 58 16.90 7.31 5.16
N THR A 59 16.28 7.82 4.09
CA THR A 59 16.75 7.62 2.70
C THR A 59 16.17 8.69 1.79
N THR A 60 16.75 8.80 0.59
CA THR A 60 16.18 9.57 -0.53
C THR A 60 15.98 8.61 -1.69
N SER A 61 14.89 8.76 -2.45
CA SER A 61 14.64 7.95 -3.63
C SER A 61 15.67 8.24 -4.73
N PRO A 62 16.05 7.22 -5.52
CA PRO A 62 16.90 7.41 -6.68
C PRO A 62 16.13 7.94 -7.90
N ILE A 63 14.79 8.07 -7.81
CA ILE A 63 13.89 8.36 -8.94
C ILE A 63 12.74 9.26 -8.48
N GLY A 64 12.12 9.99 -9.41
CA GLY A 64 10.90 10.76 -9.19
C GLY A 64 9.64 9.89 -9.07
N TYR A 65 8.50 10.53 -8.81
CA TYR A 65 7.19 9.88 -8.64
C TYR A 65 7.20 8.67 -7.68
N SER A 66 8.02 8.79 -6.64
CA SER A 66 8.40 7.66 -5.78
C SER A 66 7.29 7.17 -4.88
N ARG A 67 7.12 5.86 -4.81
CA ARG A 67 6.29 5.14 -3.84
C ARG A 67 7.18 4.15 -3.10
N PHE A 68 7.30 4.35 -1.79
CA PHE A 68 8.14 3.51 -0.94
C PHE A 68 7.31 2.37 -0.35
N LEU A 69 7.96 1.23 -0.16
CA LEU A 69 7.42 0.10 0.59
C LEU A 69 8.31 -0.20 1.80
N THR A 70 7.67 -0.28 2.98
CA THR A 70 8.29 -0.70 4.23
C THR A 70 8.00 -2.17 4.52
N ASP A 71 8.92 -2.84 5.21
CA ASP A 71 8.65 -4.17 5.75
C ASP A 71 7.89 -4.11 7.08
N HIS A 72 7.68 -5.27 7.71
CA HIS A 72 6.95 -5.37 8.98
C HIS A 72 7.63 -4.63 10.14
N ASP A 73 8.96 -4.46 10.11
CA ASP A 73 9.72 -3.72 11.12
C ASP A 73 9.77 -2.21 10.83
N GLY A 74 9.15 -1.75 9.76
CA GLY A 74 9.18 -0.35 9.33
C GLY A 74 10.48 0.04 8.62
N GLU A 75 11.30 -0.91 8.18
CA GLU A 75 12.45 -0.60 7.36
C GLU A 75 12.03 -0.34 5.90
N VAL A 76 12.54 0.74 5.31
CA VAL A 76 12.25 1.07 3.90
C VAL A 76 13.04 0.11 3.01
N ARG A 77 12.34 -0.78 2.31
CA ARG A 77 12.95 -1.88 1.53
C ARG A 77 12.86 -1.72 0.03
N PHE A 78 11.79 -1.12 -0.48
CA PHE A 78 11.61 -0.89 -1.91
C PHE A 78 11.18 0.55 -2.18
N VAL A 79 11.48 1.00 -3.40
CA VAL A 79 10.90 2.20 -4.00
C VAL A 79 10.61 1.92 -5.47
N ALA A 80 9.40 2.26 -5.89
CA ALA A 80 9.00 2.30 -7.29
C ALA A 80 8.79 3.76 -7.70
N GLY A 81 9.09 4.10 -8.93
CA GLY A 81 8.89 5.43 -9.48
C GLY A 81 8.93 5.41 -11.00
N GLU A 82 8.85 6.56 -11.62
CA GLU A 82 8.85 6.70 -13.07
C GLU A 82 10.09 7.45 -13.53
N ASP A 83 10.71 6.98 -14.61
CA ASP A 83 11.80 7.67 -15.28
C ASP A 83 11.26 8.76 -16.23
N GLU A 84 12.17 9.47 -16.91
CA GLU A 84 11.85 10.55 -17.86
C GLU A 84 10.99 10.11 -19.06
N ASN A 85 10.88 8.81 -19.32
CA ASN A 85 10.04 8.21 -20.36
C ASN A 85 8.72 7.66 -19.82
N ASN A 86 8.37 7.96 -18.56
CA ASN A 86 7.23 7.41 -17.82
C ASN A 86 7.27 5.87 -17.70
N ILE A 87 8.48 5.29 -17.68
CA ILE A 87 8.67 3.86 -17.47
C ILE A 87 8.86 3.63 -15.96
N THR A 88 8.04 2.76 -15.40
CA THR A 88 8.17 2.37 -13.99
C THR A 88 9.49 1.64 -13.77
N LYS A 89 10.25 2.11 -12.80
CA LYS A 89 11.48 1.49 -12.30
C LYS A 89 11.32 1.16 -10.84
N VAL A 90 11.80 0.00 -10.45
CA VAL A 90 11.75 -0.47 -9.07
C VAL A 90 13.17 -0.69 -8.56
N PHE A 91 13.41 -0.22 -7.35
CA PHE A 91 14.69 -0.39 -6.66
C PHE A 91 14.43 -1.07 -5.32
N TYR A 92 15.36 -1.95 -4.93
CA TYR A 92 15.40 -2.52 -3.59
C TYR A 92 16.59 -1.96 -2.82
N ARG A 93 16.45 -1.92 -1.49
CA ARG A 93 17.46 -1.35 -0.61
C ARG A 93 18.28 -2.43 0.05
N GLN A 94 19.59 -2.41 -0.21
CA GLN A 94 20.57 -3.29 0.40
C GLN A 94 21.74 -2.44 0.92
N ASP A 95 22.17 -2.69 2.15
CA ASP A 95 23.30 -1.99 2.80
C ASP A 95 23.24 -0.44 2.71
N ARG A 96 22.01 0.11 2.77
CA ARG A 96 21.65 1.54 2.63
C ARG A 96 21.73 2.10 1.21
N GLU A 97 22.06 1.30 0.22
CA GLU A 97 22.08 1.67 -1.19
C GLU A 97 20.82 1.19 -1.92
N TRP A 98 20.47 1.91 -2.98
CA TRP A 98 19.38 1.54 -3.87
C TRP A 98 19.94 0.79 -5.07
N LEU A 99 19.50 -0.45 -5.27
CA LEU A 99 19.87 -1.30 -6.39
C LEU A 99 18.65 -1.54 -7.27
N ASN A 100 18.84 -1.50 -8.60
CA ASN A 100 17.74 -1.80 -9.53
C ASN A 100 17.34 -3.28 -9.41
N THR A 101 16.02 -3.54 -9.38
CA THR A 101 15.47 -4.90 -9.31
C THR A 101 15.76 -5.74 -10.56
N ASP A 102 16.16 -5.14 -11.67
CA ASP A 102 16.63 -5.87 -12.85
C ASP A 102 17.80 -6.83 -12.51
N ASN A 103 18.57 -6.49 -11.45
CA ASN A 103 19.65 -7.33 -10.95
C ASN A 103 19.17 -8.63 -10.28
N LEU A 104 17.90 -8.70 -9.86
CA LEU A 104 17.32 -9.89 -9.24
C LEU A 104 16.99 -11.01 -10.25
N LYS A 105 17.07 -10.72 -11.57
CA LYS A 105 16.83 -11.68 -12.67
C LYS A 105 15.51 -12.46 -12.52
N LEU A 106 14.46 -11.79 -12.11
CA LEU A 106 13.16 -12.42 -11.82
C LEU A 106 12.47 -12.95 -13.08
N ASN A 107 12.87 -12.51 -14.28
CA ASN A 107 12.22 -12.83 -15.56
C ASN A 107 10.71 -12.56 -15.52
N LEU A 108 10.35 -11.40 -14.99
CA LEU A 108 8.98 -10.88 -14.91
C LEU A 108 8.97 -9.48 -15.52
N ASP A 109 7.93 -9.20 -16.29
CA ASP A 109 7.67 -7.87 -16.82
C ASP A 109 6.74 -7.11 -15.84
N ASP A 110 6.78 -5.76 -15.90
CA ASP A 110 5.92 -4.88 -15.10
C ASP A 110 5.91 -5.21 -13.58
N PHE A 111 7.07 -5.57 -13.05
CA PHE A 111 7.24 -5.92 -11.65
C PHE A 111 6.96 -4.73 -10.72
N TYR A 112 6.04 -4.89 -9.76
CA TYR A 112 5.70 -3.90 -8.76
C TYR A 112 5.48 -4.54 -7.39
N PRO A 113 6.31 -4.26 -6.36
CA PRO A 113 6.17 -4.81 -5.02
C PRO A 113 4.96 -4.20 -4.31
N ILE A 114 4.10 -5.05 -3.72
CA ILE A 114 2.85 -4.64 -3.07
C ILE A 114 3.00 -4.65 -1.55
N SER A 115 3.47 -5.76 -0.98
CA SER A 115 3.63 -5.94 0.46
C SER A 115 4.65 -7.05 0.76
N PHE A 116 5.15 -7.10 1.97
CA PHE A 116 5.89 -8.27 2.45
C PHE A 116 4.92 -9.41 2.78
N ALA A 117 5.37 -10.66 2.54
CA ALA A 117 4.69 -11.88 2.93
C ALA A 117 4.89 -12.15 4.43
N GLU A 118 4.49 -13.35 4.90
CA GLU A 118 4.70 -13.74 6.32
C GLU A 118 6.17 -13.63 6.74
N ASN A 119 7.07 -14.07 5.88
CA ASN A 119 8.50 -13.95 6.15
C ASN A 119 9.07 -12.69 5.46
N LYS A 120 10.09 -12.08 6.09
CA LYS A 120 10.71 -10.83 5.62
C LYS A 120 11.53 -11.01 4.33
N ASN A 121 11.77 -12.24 3.90
CA ASN A 121 12.52 -12.57 2.70
C ASN A 121 11.63 -12.81 1.49
N SER A 122 10.31 -12.78 1.68
CA SER A 122 9.34 -12.90 0.58
C SER A 122 8.44 -11.68 0.50
N ILE A 123 8.07 -11.34 -0.73
CA ILE A 123 7.13 -10.25 -1.04
C ILE A 123 5.99 -10.75 -1.91
N TYR A 124 4.85 -10.10 -1.79
CA TYR A 124 3.82 -10.13 -2.82
C TYR A 124 4.07 -8.99 -3.80
N ALA A 125 4.10 -9.33 -5.07
CA ALA A 125 4.31 -8.36 -6.15
C ALA A 125 3.29 -8.58 -7.28
N ALA A 126 2.82 -7.50 -7.87
CA ALA A 126 2.16 -7.54 -9.16
C ALA A 126 3.23 -7.66 -10.25
N ALA A 127 3.05 -8.59 -11.16
CA ALA A 127 3.95 -8.76 -12.29
C ALA A 127 3.23 -9.52 -13.41
N ARG A 128 3.80 -9.50 -14.61
CA ARG A 128 3.27 -10.29 -15.72
C ARG A 128 4.33 -11.17 -16.37
N VAL A 129 3.87 -12.27 -16.94
CA VAL A 129 4.59 -13.00 -17.97
C VAL A 129 4.22 -12.37 -19.30
N LYS A 130 5.16 -12.22 -20.21
CA LYS A 130 5.00 -11.50 -21.47
C LYS A 130 3.70 -11.87 -22.21
N GLY A 131 2.87 -10.86 -22.49
CA GLY A 131 1.60 -11.00 -23.22
C GLY A 131 0.41 -11.45 -22.36
N GLU A 132 0.56 -11.60 -21.05
CA GLU A 132 -0.50 -12.00 -20.13
C GLU A 132 -1.00 -10.81 -19.28
N THR A 133 -2.09 -10.99 -18.54
CA THR A 133 -2.56 -10.07 -17.52
C THR A 133 -1.62 -10.07 -16.31
N LEU A 134 -1.65 -8.99 -15.51
CA LEU A 134 -0.93 -8.93 -14.23
C LEU A 134 -1.44 -10.01 -13.27
N GLY A 135 -0.51 -10.80 -12.75
CA GLY A 135 -0.76 -11.72 -11.64
C GLY A 135 -0.10 -11.23 -10.35
N ILE A 136 -0.52 -11.80 -9.24
CA ILE A 136 0.13 -11.64 -7.94
C ILE A 136 1.03 -12.83 -7.72
N TYR A 137 2.30 -12.55 -7.50
CA TYR A 137 3.33 -13.54 -7.22
C TYR A 137 3.87 -13.35 -5.80
N GLU A 138 4.06 -14.44 -5.10
CA GLU A 138 4.96 -14.47 -3.95
C GLU A 138 6.37 -14.74 -4.45
N ILE A 139 7.31 -13.89 -4.08
CA ILE A 139 8.69 -13.93 -4.57
C ILE A 139 9.63 -13.96 -3.38
N ASN A 140 10.47 -14.99 -3.31
CA ASN A 140 11.57 -15.06 -2.36
C ASN A 140 12.73 -14.19 -2.85
N LEU A 141 13.12 -13.19 -2.08
CA LEU A 141 14.14 -12.20 -2.46
C LEU A 141 15.57 -12.76 -2.44
N GLU A 142 15.83 -13.86 -1.74
CA GLU A 142 17.15 -14.48 -1.66
C GLU A 142 17.37 -15.47 -2.81
N THR A 143 16.35 -16.28 -3.09
CA THR A 143 16.46 -17.36 -4.10
C THR A 143 15.96 -16.94 -5.48
N GLY A 144 15.11 -15.91 -5.56
CA GLY A 144 14.38 -15.53 -6.78
C GLY A 144 13.25 -16.50 -7.14
N GLU A 145 12.95 -17.48 -6.27
CA GLU A 145 11.82 -18.38 -6.47
C GLU A 145 10.52 -17.59 -6.42
N LYS A 146 9.61 -17.90 -7.34
CA LYS A 146 8.33 -17.22 -7.49
C LYS A 146 7.19 -18.21 -7.64
N THR A 147 6.10 -17.94 -6.94
CA THR A 147 4.86 -18.71 -7.00
C THR A 147 3.71 -17.78 -7.36
N GLN A 148 2.96 -18.09 -8.41
CA GLN A 148 1.75 -17.35 -8.75
C GLN A 148 0.66 -17.66 -7.73
N ILE A 149 0.14 -16.63 -7.06
CA ILE A 149 -0.88 -16.75 -6.02
C ILE A 149 -2.28 -16.44 -6.57
N ILE A 150 -2.41 -15.32 -7.29
CA ILE A 150 -3.69 -14.83 -7.81
C ILE A 150 -3.46 -14.32 -9.23
N LYS A 151 -4.37 -14.65 -10.14
CA LYS A 151 -4.42 -14.10 -11.49
C LYS A 151 -5.84 -14.18 -12.03
N ASP A 152 -6.25 -13.16 -12.75
CA ASP A 152 -7.44 -13.17 -13.59
C ASP A 152 -6.99 -13.11 -15.06
N ASP A 153 -7.57 -13.98 -15.91
CA ASP A 153 -7.16 -14.08 -17.32
C ASP A 153 -7.75 -12.96 -18.20
N LYS A 154 -8.65 -12.14 -17.66
CA LYS A 154 -9.40 -11.13 -18.42
C LYS A 154 -9.06 -9.70 -18.03
N SER A 155 -8.64 -9.47 -16.79
CA SER A 155 -8.36 -8.13 -16.28
C SER A 155 -7.15 -8.10 -15.36
N ASP A 156 -6.45 -6.97 -15.37
CA ASP A 156 -5.43 -6.67 -14.38
C ASP A 156 -6.08 -6.35 -13.03
N PRO A 157 -5.37 -6.51 -11.89
CA PRO A 157 -5.83 -6.07 -10.58
C PRO A 157 -6.20 -4.58 -10.59
N SER A 158 -7.38 -4.23 -10.09
CA SER A 158 -7.83 -2.84 -9.92
C SER A 158 -7.50 -2.27 -8.54
N ASN A 159 -7.39 -3.13 -7.53
CA ASN A 159 -7.04 -2.70 -6.17
C ASN A 159 -6.41 -3.83 -5.35
N TYR A 160 -5.60 -3.43 -4.35
CA TYR A 160 -4.92 -4.31 -3.40
C TYR A 160 -5.42 -4.02 -1.99
N TRP A 161 -5.88 -5.06 -1.29
CA TRP A 161 -6.40 -4.96 0.07
C TRP A 161 -5.33 -5.37 1.06
N ILE A 162 -4.74 -4.35 1.70
CA ILE A 162 -3.63 -4.52 2.64
C ILE A 162 -4.12 -4.16 4.03
N ASN A 163 -3.89 -5.04 5.00
CA ASN A 163 -4.12 -4.75 6.40
C ASN A 163 -3.14 -3.67 6.88
N GLN A 164 -3.65 -2.58 7.43
CA GLN A 164 -2.84 -1.43 7.85
C GLN A 164 -1.92 -1.75 9.04
N ALA A 165 -2.38 -2.59 9.97
CA ALA A 165 -1.61 -2.94 11.17
C ALA A 165 -0.52 -3.97 10.86
N THR A 166 -0.83 -5.01 10.08
CA THR A 166 0.11 -6.10 9.77
C THR A 166 0.85 -5.90 8.46
N LYS A 167 0.44 -4.93 7.63
CA LYS A 167 0.96 -4.62 6.28
C LYS A 167 0.89 -5.80 5.31
N LYS A 168 0.02 -6.78 5.56
CA LYS A 168 -0.14 -7.97 4.72
C LYS A 168 -1.21 -7.80 3.67
N LEU A 169 -0.92 -8.22 2.44
CA LEU A 169 -1.91 -8.36 1.39
C LEU A 169 -2.84 -9.52 1.75
N TYR A 170 -4.17 -9.27 1.80
CA TYR A 170 -5.14 -10.32 2.09
C TYR A 170 -6.15 -10.56 0.96
N ALA A 171 -6.40 -9.56 0.10
CA ALA A 171 -7.27 -9.71 -1.06
C ALA A 171 -6.85 -8.81 -2.22
N VAL A 172 -7.29 -9.18 -3.41
CA VAL A 172 -7.09 -8.45 -4.67
C VAL A 172 -8.44 -8.26 -5.32
N GLU A 173 -8.70 -7.08 -5.82
CA GLU A 173 -9.93 -6.74 -6.54
C GLU A 173 -9.66 -6.66 -8.05
N PHE A 174 -10.60 -7.15 -8.83
CA PHE A 174 -10.61 -7.09 -10.28
C PHE A 174 -11.90 -6.44 -10.75
N GLU A 175 -11.82 -5.66 -11.82
CA GLU A 175 -12.97 -5.05 -12.48
C GLU A 175 -13.10 -5.58 -13.93
N ASN A 176 -14.02 -6.52 -14.12
CA ASN A 176 -14.40 -7.00 -15.43
C ASN A 176 -15.92 -6.89 -15.59
N GLY A 177 -16.39 -5.65 -15.69
CA GLY A 177 -17.81 -5.29 -15.67
C GLY A 177 -18.36 -5.11 -14.24
N TYR A 178 -18.16 -6.09 -13.37
CA TYR A 178 -18.48 -6.00 -11.93
C TYR A 178 -17.24 -6.31 -11.11
N PRO A 179 -17.10 -5.67 -9.91
CA PRO A 179 -16.02 -5.97 -8.99
C PRO A 179 -16.06 -7.43 -8.54
N SER A 180 -14.92 -8.10 -8.60
CA SER A 180 -14.72 -9.43 -8.06
C SER A 180 -13.47 -9.45 -7.18
N TYR A 181 -13.41 -10.39 -6.23
CA TYR A 181 -12.38 -10.41 -5.20
C TYR A 181 -11.74 -11.79 -5.11
N ALA A 182 -10.43 -11.82 -5.17
CA ALA A 182 -9.63 -13.02 -4.89
C ALA A 182 -8.88 -12.84 -3.58
N PHE A 183 -8.76 -13.89 -2.77
CA PHE A 183 -8.18 -13.85 -1.44
C PHE A 183 -6.85 -14.63 -1.42
N VAL A 184 -5.81 -14.01 -0.86
CA VAL A 184 -4.49 -14.64 -0.70
C VAL A 184 -4.60 -15.85 0.23
N ASN A 185 -5.24 -15.65 1.39
CA ASN A 185 -5.62 -16.71 2.31
C ASN A 185 -7.10 -16.53 2.70
N PRO A 186 -8.02 -17.36 2.19
CA PRO A 186 -9.45 -17.27 2.50
C PRO A 186 -9.81 -17.44 3.98
N GLU A 187 -8.94 -18.09 4.76
CA GLU A 187 -9.12 -18.35 6.19
C GLU A 187 -8.57 -17.24 7.10
N ASP A 188 -7.84 -16.29 6.53
CA ASP A 188 -7.37 -15.12 7.26
C ASP A 188 -8.55 -14.28 7.79
N SER A 189 -8.36 -13.67 8.97
CA SER A 189 -9.41 -12.90 9.65
C SER A 189 -9.93 -11.72 8.80
N HIS A 190 -9.03 -11.02 8.09
CA HIS A 190 -9.41 -9.89 7.23
C HIS A 190 -10.08 -10.35 5.95
N SER A 191 -9.69 -11.50 5.41
CA SER A 191 -10.39 -12.13 4.28
C SER A 191 -11.83 -12.49 4.65
N LYS A 192 -12.04 -13.10 5.82
CA LYS A 192 -13.37 -13.41 6.34
C LYS A 192 -14.19 -12.15 6.58
N LEU A 193 -13.56 -11.12 7.16
CA LEU A 193 -14.20 -9.84 7.43
C LEU A 193 -14.66 -9.15 6.14
N LEU A 194 -13.81 -9.09 5.12
CA LEU A 194 -14.18 -8.51 3.82
C LEU A 194 -15.33 -9.28 3.17
N LYS A 195 -15.31 -10.63 3.21
CA LYS A 195 -16.41 -11.45 2.71
C LYS A 195 -17.73 -11.13 3.41
N GLN A 196 -17.71 -10.95 4.74
CA GLN A 196 -18.89 -10.57 5.52
C GLN A 196 -19.41 -9.18 5.16
N LEU A 197 -18.51 -8.20 5.00
CA LEU A 197 -18.86 -6.85 4.57
C LEU A 197 -19.52 -6.85 3.19
N LEU A 198 -18.93 -7.55 2.23
CA LEU A 198 -19.49 -7.68 0.87
C LEU A 198 -20.87 -8.35 0.88
N ALA A 199 -21.06 -9.38 1.69
CA ALA A 199 -22.34 -10.05 1.85
C ALA A 199 -23.40 -9.16 2.54
N SER A 200 -22.97 -8.27 3.45
CA SER A 200 -23.87 -7.36 4.18
C SER A 200 -24.29 -6.13 3.35
N LEU A 201 -23.56 -5.82 2.28
CA LEU A 201 -23.75 -4.65 1.43
C LEU A 201 -23.88 -5.06 -0.06
N PRO A 202 -24.90 -5.88 -0.40
CA PRO A 202 -25.04 -6.42 -1.75
C PRO A 202 -25.19 -5.29 -2.79
N GLY A 203 -24.50 -5.44 -3.93
CA GLY A 203 -24.54 -4.46 -5.02
C GLY A 203 -23.71 -3.19 -4.77
N HIS A 204 -22.90 -3.17 -3.71
CA HIS A 204 -21.97 -2.09 -3.43
C HIS A 204 -20.53 -2.58 -3.49
N GLN A 205 -19.65 -1.70 -3.94
CA GLN A 205 -18.24 -1.77 -3.58
C GLN A 205 -18.05 -1.26 -2.16
N VAL A 206 -17.12 -1.82 -1.43
CA VAL A 206 -16.80 -1.36 -0.08
C VAL A 206 -15.32 -0.95 -0.01
N ARG A 207 -15.00 -0.03 0.90
CA ARG A 207 -13.62 0.29 1.27
C ARG A 207 -13.57 0.44 2.80
N ILE A 208 -12.56 -0.15 3.41
CA ILE A 208 -12.22 0.13 4.80
C ILE A 208 -11.34 1.39 4.77
N VAL A 209 -11.83 2.48 5.33
CA VAL A 209 -11.15 3.78 5.31
C VAL A 209 -10.42 4.09 6.61
N SER A 210 -10.77 3.40 7.69
CA SER A 210 -10.08 3.50 8.98
C SER A 210 -10.41 2.29 9.84
N GLU A 211 -9.50 1.97 10.75
CA GLU A 211 -9.71 0.90 11.73
C GLU A 211 -9.08 1.26 13.08
N THR A 212 -9.63 0.71 14.16
CA THR A 212 -8.99 0.76 15.48
C THR A 212 -7.77 -0.15 15.51
N ARG A 213 -6.84 0.09 16.44
CA ARG A 213 -5.55 -0.64 16.55
C ARG A 213 -5.68 -2.17 16.49
N HIS A 214 -6.77 -2.71 17.04
CA HIS A 214 -7.03 -4.16 17.06
C HIS A 214 -8.17 -4.56 16.12
N SER A 215 -8.49 -3.72 15.14
CA SER A 215 -9.57 -3.95 14.16
C SER A 215 -10.93 -4.29 14.80
N GLU A 216 -11.18 -3.83 16.05
CA GLU A 216 -12.46 -4.07 16.71
C GLU A 216 -13.62 -3.27 16.09
N LYS A 217 -13.29 -2.08 15.56
CA LYS A 217 -14.23 -1.23 14.81
C LYS A 217 -13.57 -0.71 13.55
N LEU A 218 -14.32 -0.71 12.46
CA LEU A 218 -13.91 -0.21 11.16
C LEU A 218 -14.82 0.92 10.73
N ILE A 219 -14.27 1.93 10.04
CA ILE A 219 -15.07 2.83 9.22
C ILE A 219 -15.05 2.26 7.81
N VAL A 220 -16.23 1.96 7.31
CA VAL A 220 -16.45 1.38 5.99
C VAL A 220 -17.24 2.36 5.14
N VAL A 221 -16.85 2.58 3.90
CA VAL A 221 -17.67 3.27 2.89
C VAL A 221 -18.20 2.24 1.89
N ALA A 222 -19.51 2.29 1.64
CA ALA A 222 -20.17 1.50 0.62
C ALA A 222 -20.67 2.43 -0.49
N PHE A 223 -20.35 2.12 -1.74
CA PHE A 223 -20.69 2.97 -2.88
C PHE A 223 -20.96 2.13 -4.15
N ASN A 224 -21.66 2.71 -5.10
CA ASN A 224 -21.89 2.16 -6.43
C ASN A 224 -22.23 3.29 -7.42
N ASP A 225 -22.65 2.95 -8.62
CA ASP A 225 -23.02 3.91 -9.69
C ASP A 225 -24.18 4.85 -9.31
N ARG A 226 -25.02 4.46 -8.34
CA ARG A 226 -26.20 5.23 -7.88
C ARG A 226 -26.01 5.84 -6.49
N ASN A 227 -25.04 5.34 -5.73
CA ASN A 227 -24.74 5.80 -4.39
C ASN A 227 -23.28 6.26 -4.30
N PRO A 228 -23.00 7.57 -4.19
CA PRO A 228 -21.62 8.09 -4.14
C PRO A 228 -20.87 7.72 -2.86
N GLY A 229 -21.54 7.19 -1.85
CA GLY A 229 -20.92 6.64 -0.65
C GLY A 229 -21.74 6.85 0.62
N ASP A 230 -22.03 5.76 1.28
CA ASP A 230 -22.55 5.74 2.65
C ASP A 230 -21.46 5.19 3.57
N TYR A 231 -21.22 5.91 4.67
CA TYR A 231 -20.23 5.54 5.68
C TYR A 231 -20.90 4.82 6.83
N TYR A 232 -20.26 3.75 7.28
CA TYR A 232 -20.73 2.92 8.37
C TYR A 232 -19.62 2.70 9.40
N ILE A 233 -20.00 2.57 10.67
CA ILE A 233 -19.16 1.94 11.68
C ILE A 233 -19.53 0.46 11.68
N PHE A 234 -18.53 -0.39 11.43
CA PHE A 234 -18.66 -1.84 11.54
C PHE A 234 -18.00 -2.32 12.83
N ASP A 235 -18.79 -2.96 13.70
CA ASP A 235 -18.28 -3.65 14.88
C ASP A 235 -17.96 -5.10 14.52
N THR A 236 -16.68 -5.45 14.57
CA THR A 236 -16.18 -6.76 14.11
C THR A 236 -16.51 -7.90 15.07
N LYS A 237 -16.81 -7.60 16.35
CA LYS A 237 -17.22 -8.60 17.35
C LYS A 237 -18.71 -8.86 17.27
N ALA A 238 -19.51 -7.79 17.21
CA ALA A 238 -20.97 -7.89 17.13
C ALA A 238 -21.47 -8.19 15.71
N LEU A 239 -20.62 -8.03 14.69
CA LEU A 239 -20.94 -8.15 13.26
C LEU A 239 -22.09 -7.22 12.84
N THR A 240 -22.12 -5.99 13.37
CA THR A 240 -23.15 -5.00 13.11
C THR A 240 -22.62 -3.80 12.36
N LEU A 241 -23.42 -3.30 11.41
CA LEU A 241 -23.20 -2.06 10.69
C LEU A 241 -24.12 -0.96 11.23
N GLN A 242 -23.53 0.16 11.63
CA GLN A 242 -24.25 1.36 12.02
C GLN A 242 -23.96 2.47 11.01
N HIS A 243 -25.00 3.00 10.36
CA HIS A 243 -24.85 4.15 9.45
C HIS A 243 -24.28 5.36 10.20
N LEU A 244 -23.25 5.98 9.64
CA LEU A 244 -22.56 7.14 10.20
C LEU A 244 -22.92 8.42 9.43
N ALA A 245 -22.75 8.40 8.11
CA ALA A 245 -22.97 9.55 7.25
C ALA A 245 -23.11 9.12 5.78
N SER A 246 -23.74 9.99 4.97
CA SER A 246 -23.80 9.87 3.53
C SER A 246 -22.96 10.96 2.86
N ALA A 247 -22.21 10.63 1.80
CA ALA A 247 -21.39 11.57 1.05
C ALA A 247 -22.24 12.68 0.39
N LYS A 248 -23.48 12.34 -0.02
CA LYS A 248 -24.50 13.29 -0.48
C LYS A 248 -25.84 12.92 0.14
N LYS A 249 -26.58 13.93 0.62
CA LYS A 249 -28.01 13.83 0.87
C LYS A 249 -28.71 14.34 -0.39
N TRP A 250 -29.56 13.52 -0.97
CA TRP A 250 -30.45 13.90 -2.07
C TRP A 250 -31.69 14.56 -1.49
#